data_a25e8b6ddfb4307eef8bb22c09a0eb4f
#
_entry.id   a25e8b6ddfb4307eef8bb22c09a0eb4f
#
_cell.length_a   1.000
_cell.length_b   1.000
_cell.length_c   1.000
_cell.angle_alpha   90.00
_cell.angle_beta   90.00
_cell.angle_gamma   90.00
#
_symmetry.space_group_name_H-M   'P 1'
#
loop_
_entity.id
_entity.type
_entity.pdbx_description
1 polymer ?
#
loop_
_entity_poly.entity_id
_entity_poly.type
_entity_poly.pdbx_seq_one_letter_code
_entity_poly.pdbx_strand_id
1 'polypeptide(L)'
;ASQRTILKSVCRSCHGGCGVNLHVEDGRLVKVEGDRTSPLNKGRLCPIGTSTLDIVYHPDRLQYPMRRTGARGEGKWERISWDEALDEIARRLQAIKDEHGAQAIALGAGTGRHHIRWVSRFGHALGTPNWCEPGFAQCFHPRINTTILTFGDLPVNDFTSGTKPECIVYWGHNPMNSGPDGETRFVVRDSLAGKPKTIVVDPRRTELAKNADLWLQLRPGTDDALALAMLHTIIEEKLYDAAFVSEWTHGFEALAERVKRYSPEWAAPITWVPAEKIRAAARLYAATKPSMMEWGCAIEHTPNTIQTVRAISMLPALTGNV
;
A
#
# COMPACT_ATOMS: atom_id res chain seq x y z
N ALA A 1 -36.53 -16.38 -23.44
CA ALA A 1 -35.86 -15.13 -23.04
C ALA A 1 -34.65 -15.51 -22.18
N SER A 2 -33.45 -15.00 -22.47
CA SER A 2 -32.26 -15.23 -21.66
C SER A 2 -32.50 -14.68 -20.26
N GLN A 3 -32.12 -15.44 -19.24
CA GLN A 3 -32.26 -15.01 -17.84
C GLN A 3 -31.06 -14.13 -17.53
N ARG A 4 -31.29 -12.80 -17.41
CA ARG A 4 -30.27 -11.84 -16.99
C ARG A 4 -30.38 -11.58 -15.49
N THR A 5 -29.28 -11.72 -14.78
CA THR A 5 -29.15 -11.44 -13.34
C THR A 5 -28.06 -10.41 -13.12
N ILE A 6 -28.26 -9.49 -12.18
CA ILE A 6 -27.25 -8.53 -11.74
C ILE A 6 -26.85 -8.88 -10.31
N LEU A 7 -25.57 -9.17 -10.11
CA LEU A 7 -25.00 -9.51 -8.81
C LEU A 7 -24.07 -8.41 -8.32
N LYS A 8 -24.24 -7.96 -7.09
CA LYS A 8 -23.30 -7.05 -6.46
C LYS A 8 -22.04 -7.78 -5.99
N SER A 9 -20.90 -7.20 -6.23
CA SER A 9 -19.61 -7.77 -5.86
C SER A 9 -18.56 -6.67 -5.66
N VAL A 10 -17.31 -7.08 -5.47
CA VAL A 10 -16.16 -6.19 -5.30
C VAL A 10 -15.10 -6.53 -6.33
N CYS A 11 -14.55 -5.50 -6.98
CA CYS A 11 -13.41 -5.65 -7.87
C CYS A 11 -12.18 -6.09 -7.07
N ARG A 12 -11.52 -7.15 -7.53
CA ARG A 12 -10.34 -7.76 -6.87
C ARG A 12 -9.05 -7.56 -7.66
N SER A 13 -9.04 -6.69 -8.67
CA SER A 13 -7.85 -6.43 -9.49
C SER A 13 -6.76 -5.63 -8.77
N CYS A 14 -7.11 -4.96 -7.67
CA CYS A 14 -6.19 -4.26 -6.76
C CYS A 14 -6.80 -4.19 -5.35
N HIS A 15 -6.15 -3.54 -4.41
CA HIS A 15 -6.64 -3.38 -3.04
C HIS A 15 -7.75 -2.33 -2.87
N GLY A 16 -8.07 -1.57 -3.90
CA GLY A 16 -9.02 -0.45 -3.84
C GLY A 16 -10.47 -0.83 -3.50
N GLY A 17 -10.86 -2.10 -3.63
CA GLY A 17 -12.18 -2.57 -3.16
C GLY A 17 -13.40 -1.94 -3.85
N CYS A 18 -13.26 -1.48 -5.10
CA CYS A 18 -14.37 -0.86 -5.84
C CYS A 18 -15.59 -1.78 -5.92
N GLY A 19 -16.76 -1.27 -5.53
CA GLY A 19 -18.03 -1.99 -5.71
C GLY A 19 -18.38 -2.13 -7.20
N VAL A 20 -18.81 -3.32 -7.60
CA VAL A 20 -19.16 -3.64 -8.99
C VAL A 20 -20.50 -4.35 -9.09
N ASN A 21 -21.18 -4.13 -10.20
CA ASN A 21 -22.33 -4.91 -10.65
C ASN A 21 -21.86 -5.88 -11.74
N LEU A 22 -22.07 -7.16 -11.50
CA LEU A 22 -21.79 -8.25 -12.43
C LEU A 22 -23.07 -8.63 -13.16
N HIS A 23 -23.10 -8.46 -14.47
CA HIS A 23 -24.22 -8.85 -15.30
C HIS A 23 -23.99 -10.27 -15.82
N VAL A 24 -24.83 -11.19 -15.41
CA VAL A 24 -24.76 -12.61 -15.79
C VAL A 24 -25.96 -12.95 -16.67
N GLU A 25 -25.72 -13.53 -17.83
CA GLU A 25 -26.73 -14.04 -18.75
C GLU A 25 -26.48 -15.53 -18.98
N ASP A 26 -27.49 -16.35 -18.71
CA ASP A 26 -27.40 -17.81 -18.86
C ASP A 26 -26.15 -18.43 -18.21
N GLY A 27 -25.82 -17.97 -16.99
CA GLY A 27 -24.65 -18.42 -16.23
C GLY A 27 -23.30 -17.84 -16.69
N ARG A 28 -23.28 -16.98 -17.70
CA ARG A 28 -22.06 -16.35 -18.24
C ARG A 28 -22.01 -14.86 -17.86
N LEU A 29 -20.87 -14.43 -17.32
CA LEU A 29 -20.62 -13.01 -17.04
C LEU A 29 -20.44 -12.27 -18.38
N VAL A 30 -21.31 -11.27 -18.64
CA VAL A 30 -21.33 -10.54 -19.91
C VAL A 30 -20.91 -9.08 -19.79
N LYS A 31 -20.99 -8.49 -18.56
CA LYS A 31 -20.59 -7.11 -18.31
C LYS A 31 -20.17 -6.93 -16.86
N VAL A 32 -19.17 -6.08 -16.63
CA VAL A 32 -18.79 -5.56 -15.33
C VAL A 32 -18.85 -4.05 -15.36
N GLU A 33 -19.55 -3.45 -14.40
CA GLU A 33 -19.61 -2.00 -14.25
C GLU A 33 -19.51 -1.60 -12.77
N GLY A 34 -19.13 -0.34 -12.52
CA GLY A 34 -19.08 0.17 -11.15
C GLY A 34 -20.46 0.28 -10.51
N ASP A 35 -20.55 -0.12 -9.24
CA ASP A 35 -21.80 0.05 -8.46
C ASP A 35 -21.94 1.51 -8.03
N ARG A 36 -23.03 2.16 -8.47
CA ARG A 36 -23.34 3.57 -8.13
C ARG A 36 -23.63 3.77 -6.64
N THR A 37 -24.01 2.72 -5.93
CA THR A 37 -24.29 2.79 -4.49
C THR A 37 -23.04 2.61 -3.63
N SER A 38 -21.91 2.21 -4.23
CA SER A 38 -20.65 2.10 -3.52
C SER A 38 -20.09 3.47 -3.13
N PRO A 39 -19.78 3.72 -1.84
CA PRO A 39 -19.22 4.99 -1.39
C PRO A 39 -17.82 5.25 -1.95
N LEU A 40 -17.04 4.20 -2.22
CA LEU A 40 -15.65 4.29 -2.66
C LEU A 40 -15.53 4.76 -4.11
N ASN A 41 -16.24 4.15 -5.02
CA ASN A 41 -16.07 4.42 -6.45
C ASN A 41 -17.28 5.10 -7.11
N LYS A 42 -18.45 5.18 -6.45
CA LYS A 42 -19.65 5.90 -6.91
C LYS A 42 -19.97 5.61 -8.38
N GLY A 43 -19.97 4.33 -8.76
CA GLY A 43 -20.24 3.87 -10.12
C GLY A 43 -19.06 3.97 -11.10
N ARG A 44 -17.92 4.53 -10.70
CA ARG A 44 -16.72 4.62 -11.55
C ARG A 44 -15.93 3.31 -11.48
N LEU A 45 -15.29 2.92 -12.59
CA LEU A 45 -14.42 1.76 -12.65
C LEU A 45 -13.22 2.08 -13.56
N CYS A 46 -12.03 1.66 -13.14
CA CYS A 46 -10.81 1.90 -13.90
C CYS A 46 -10.64 0.88 -15.04
N PRO A 47 -9.75 1.12 -16.01
CA PRO A 47 -9.52 0.18 -17.11
C PRO A 47 -9.20 -1.25 -16.65
N ILE A 48 -8.45 -1.42 -15.55
CA ILE A 48 -8.14 -2.77 -15.00
C ILE A 48 -9.41 -3.46 -14.52
N GLY A 49 -10.31 -2.74 -13.84
CA GLY A 49 -11.59 -3.29 -13.38
C GLY A 49 -12.54 -3.61 -14.53
N THR A 50 -12.58 -2.78 -15.59
CA THR A 50 -13.40 -3.05 -16.78
C THR A 50 -12.87 -4.22 -17.60
N SER A 51 -11.56 -4.49 -17.59
CA SER A 51 -10.94 -5.64 -18.27
C SER A 51 -11.16 -6.98 -17.55
N THR A 52 -11.96 -7.02 -16.50
CA THR A 52 -12.23 -8.27 -15.75
C THR A 52 -12.76 -9.39 -16.66
N LEU A 53 -13.58 -9.05 -17.66
CA LEU A 53 -14.10 -10.02 -18.63
C LEU A 53 -12.99 -10.66 -19.45
N ASP A 54 -12.06 -9.85 -19.94
CA ASP A 54 -10.93 -10.31 -20.75
C ASP A 54 -10.03 -11.24 -19.93
N ILE A 55 -9.86 -10.95 -18.63
CA ILE A 55 -9.10 -11.80 -17.71
C ILE A 55 -9.83 -13.13 -17.44
N VAL A 56 -11.15 -13.08 -17.20
CA VAL A 56 -11.93 -14.27 -16.86
C VAL A 56 -12.05 -15.23 -18.06
N TYR A 57 -12.22 -14.70 -19.26
CA TYR A 57 -12.44 -15.48 -20.47
C TYR A 57 -11.24 -15.46 -21.42
N HIS A 58 -10.06 -15.11 -20.93
CA HIS A 58 -8.86 -15.14 -21.77
C HIS A 58 -8.61 -16.55 -22.29
N PRO A 59 -8.32 -16.75 -23.59
CA PRO A 59 -8.13 -18.08 -24.18
C PRO A 59 -6.97 -18.85 -23.53
N ASP A 60 -5.92 -18.16 -23.12
CA ASP A 60 -4.75 -18.77 -22.45
C ASP A 60 -4.90 -18.89 -20.93
N ARG A 61 -6.08 -18.59 -20.39
CA ARG A 61 -6.32 -18.76 -18.95
C ARG A 61 -6.21 -20.22 -18.57
N LEU A 62 -5.36 -20.52 -17.57
CA LEU A 62 -5.25 -21.87 -17.02
C LEU A 62 -6.57 -22.30 -16.36
N GLN A 63 -7.14 -23.39 -16.82
CA GLN A 63 -8.40 -23.93 -16.31
C GLN A 63 -8.23 -25.30 -15.63
N TYR A 64 -7.07 -25.91 -15.83
CA TYR A 64 -6.75 -27.26 -15.36
C TYR A 64 -5.35 -27.31 -14.80
N PRO A 65 -5.03 -28.26 -13.89
CA PRO A 65 -3.68 -28.51 -13.46
C PRO A 65 -2.78 -28.92 -14.62
N MET A 66 -1.54 -28.53 -14.54
CA MET A 66 -0.52 -28.83 -15.55
C MET A 66 0.69 -29.49 -14.90
N ARG A 67 1.15 -30.60 -15.47
CA ARG A 67 2.40 -31.27 -15.07
C ARG A 67 3.50 -30.90 -16.05
N ARG A 68 4.66 -30.57 -15.54
CA ARG A 68 5.83 -30.33 -16.39
C ARG A 68 6.39 -31.64 -16.91
N THR A 69 6.59 -31.71 -18.23
CA THR A 69 7.11 -32.90 -18.92
C THR A 69 8.55 -32.73 -19.43
N GLY A 70 9.04 -31.50 -19.48
CA GLY A 70 10.40 -31.17 -19.90
C GLY A 70 11.31 -30.74 -18.76
N ALA A 71 12.55 -30.39 -19.08
CA ALA A 71 13.48 -29.80 -18.13
C ALA A 71 12.99 -28.42 -17.64
N ARG A 72 13.51 -27.98 -16.50
CA ARG A 72 13.16 -26.67 -15.96
C ARG A 72 13.55 -25.56 -16.94
N GLY A 73 12.57 -24.71 -17.30
CA GLY A 73 12.76 -23.63 -18.26
C GLY A 73 12.35 -23.96 -19.71
N GLU A 74 12.13 -25.23 -20.07
CA GLU A 74 11.71 -25.61 -21.43
C GLU A 74 10.25 -25.25 -21.75
N GLY A 75 9.42 -24.96 -20.78
CA GLY A 75 8.03 -24.59 -20.99
C GLY A 75 7.12 -25.72 -21.48
N LYS A 76 7.55 -26.98 -21.34
CA LYS A 76 6.78 -28.15 -21.76
C LYS A 76 5.87 -28.64 -20.64
N TRP A 77 4.58 -28.67 -20.91
CA TRP A 77 3.55 -29.00 -19.94
C TRP A 77 2.50 -29.93 -20.55
N GLU A 78 1.94 -30.82 -19.76
CA GLU A 78 0.76 -31.60 -20.09
C GLU A 78 -0.37 -31.31 -19.10
N ARG A 79 -1.60 -31.37 -19.58
CA ARG A 79 -2.79 -31.28 -18.76
C ARG A 79 -2.99 -32.58 -17.99
N ILE A 80 -3.28 -32.47 -16.69
CA ILE A 80 -3.64 -33.60 -15.84
C ILE A 80 -4.98 -33.31 -15.12
N SER A 81 -5.58 -34.31 -14.52
CA SER A 81 -6.77 -34.13 -13.68
C SER A 81 -6.42 -33.49 -12.35
N TRP A 82 -7.44 -32.97 -11.64
CA TRP A 82 -7.28 -32.47 -10.28
C TRP A 82 -6.88 -33.58 -9.31
N ASP A 83 -7.46 -34.77 -9.43
CA ASP A 83 -7.12 -35.91 -8.58
C ASP A 83 -5.67 -36.33 -8.73
N GLU A 84 -5.20 -36.48 -10.00
CA GLU A 84 -3.77 -36.74 -10.26
C GLU A 84 -2.85 -35.68 -9.68
N ALA A 85 -3.21 -34.40 -9.80
CA ALA A 85 -2.40 -33.31 -9.27
C ALA A 85 -2.33 -33.35 -7.74
N LEU A 86 -3.47 -33.51 -7.08
CA LEU A 86 -3.58 -33.55 -5.62
C LEU A 86 -2.86 -34.77 -5.03
N ASP A 87 -3.05 -35.94 -5.63
CA ASP A 87 -2.39 -37.18 -5.20
C ASP A 87 -0.88 -37.11 -5.35
N GLU A 88 -0.39 -36.57 -6.47
CA GLU A 88 1.04 -36.39 -6.68
C GLU A 88 1.65 -35.42 -5.69
N ILE A 89 1.00 -34.26 -5.45
CA ILE A 89 1.44 -33.27 -4.47
C ILE A 89 1.47 -33.87 -3.08
N ALA A 90 0.38 -34.51 -2.66
CA ALA A 90 0.28 -35.13 -1.33
C ALA A 90 1.37 -36.18 -1.11
N ARG A 91 1.57 -37.08 -2.07
CA ARG A 91 2.59 -38.13 -2.01
C ARG A 91 4.03 -37.54 -1.91
N ARG A 92 4.33 -36.48 -2.69
CA ARG A 92 5.66 -35.84 -2.65
C ARG A 92 5.89 -35.10 -1.33
N LEU A 93 4.89 -34.38 -0.83
CA LEU A 93 4.98 -33.70 0.46
C LEU A 93 5.12 -34.70 1.62
N GLN A 94 4.40 -35.82 1.58
CA GLN A 94 4.50 -36.87 2.59
C GLN A 94 5.92 -37.51 2.55
N ALA A 95 6.44 -37.82 1.39
CA ALA A 95 7.79 -38.37 1.26
C ALA A 95 8.86 -37.43 1.85
N ILE A 96 8.79 -36.14 1.56
CA ILE A 96 9.72 -35.15 2.16
C ILE A 96 9.55 -35.10 3.68
N LYS A 97 8.32 -35.13 4.16
CA LYS A 97 8.02 -35.12 5.59
C LYS A 97 8.56 -36.38 6.30
N ASP A 98 8.43 -37.54 5.69
CA ASP A 98 8.91 -38.81 6.25
C ASP A 98 10.43 -38.89 6.27
N GLU A 99 11.10 -38.35 5.25
CA GLU A 99 12.56 -38.40 5.12
C GLU A 99 13.28 -37.29 5.92
N HIS A 100 12.72 -36.07 5.92
CA HIS A 100 13.41 -34.88 6.42
C HIS A 100 12.64 -34.13 7.53
N GLY A 101 11.43 -34.58 7.89
CA GLY A 101 10.53 -33.88 8.81
C GLY A 101 9.74 -32.76 8.14
N ALA A 102 8.63 -32.35 8.76
CA ALA A 102 7.75 -31.32 8.23
C ALA A 102 8.44 -29.95 8.07
N GLN A 103 9.44 -29.66 8.90
CA GLN A 103 10.25 -28.42 8.84
C GLN A 103 11.08 -28.27 7.55
N ALA A 104 11.27 -29.35 6.78
CA ALA A 104 11.90 -29.27 5.46
C ALA A 104 11.00 -28.65 4.38
N ILE A 105 9.73 -28.45 4.69
CA ILE A 105 8.75 -27.86 3.78
C ILE A 105 8.47 -26.42 4.19
N ALA A 106 8.68 -25.49 3.26
CA ALA A 106 8.34 -24.08 3.44
C ALA A 106 7.13 -23.70 2.57
N LEU A 107 6.21 -22.94 3.14
CA LEU A 107 5.06 -22.39 2.45
C LEU A 107 5.25 -20.89 2.24
N GLY A 108 5.17 -20.45 0.99
CA GLY A 108 5.21 -19.04 0.62
C GLY A 108 3.86 -18.58 0.11
N ALA A 109 3.41 -17.42 0.54
CA ALA A 109 2.23 -16.77 0.02
C ALA A 109 2.56 -15.35 -0.44
N GLY A 110 1.95 -14.89 -1.52
CA GLY A 110 1.97 -13.47 -1.88
C GLY A 110 0.89 -12.68 -1.14
N THR A 111 0.77 -11.42 -1.46
CA THR A 111 -0.14 -10.47 -0.79
C THR A 111 -1.65 -10.75 -1.00
N GLY A 112 -2.01 -11.91 -1.51
CA GLY A 112 -3.40 -12.32 -1.75
C GLY A 112 -4.17 -12.57 -0.46
N ARG A 113 -4.72 -11.53 0.13
CA ARG A 113 -5.37 -11.54 1.47
C ARG A 113 -6.54 -12.51 1.63
N HIS A 114 -7.18 -12.90 0.54
CA HIS A 114 -8.33 -13.81 0.58
C HIS A 114 -7.96 -15.28 0.72
N HIS A 115 -6.73 -15.70 0.40
CA HIS A 115 -6.29 -17.10 0.50
C HIS A 115 -5.25 -17.36 1.62
N ILE A 116 -4.71 -16.34 2.25
CA ILE A 116 -3.66 -16.47 3.27
C ILE A 116 -4.07 -17.38 4.43
N ARG A 117 -5.35 -17.35 4.82
CA ARG A 117 -5.89 -18.22 5.89
C ARG A 117 -5.81 -19.71 5.51
N TRP A 118 -5.97 -20.03 4.25
CA TRP A 118 -5.87 -21.40 3.75
C TRP A 118 -4.43 -21.89 3.74
N VAL A 119 -3.48 -21.04 3.36
CA VAL A 119 -2.05 -21.35 3.40
C VAL A 119 -1.60 -21.61 4.83
N SER A 120 -1.97 -20.73 5.76
CA SER A 120 -1.68 -20.92 7.19
C SER A 120 -2.29 -22.19 7.74
N ARG A 121 -3.58 -22.47 7.46
CA ARG A 121 -4.25 -23.71 7.87
C ARG A 121 -3.56 -24.95 7.30
N PHE A 122 -3.15 -24.91 6.04
CA PHE A 122 -2.44 -26.00 5.40
C PHE A 122 -1.08 -26.24 6.06
N GLY A 123 -0.33 -25.19 6.39
CA GLY A 123 0.92 -25.30 7.15
C GLY A 123 0.75 -25.97 8.50
N HIS A 124 -0.28 -25.57 9.26
CA HIS A 124 -0.61 -26.22 10.55
C HIS A 124 -0.98 -27.70 10.38
N ALA A 125 -1.79 -28.04 9.38
CA ALA A 125 -2.18 -29.42 9.11
C ALA A 125 -0.99 -30.29 8.68
N LEU A 126 -0.08 -29.72 7.89
CA LEU A 126 1.16 -30.37 7.45
C LEU A 126 2.17 -30.53 8.59
N GLY A 127 2.12 -29.64 9.60
CA GLY A 127 3.01 -29.63 10.76
C GLY A 127 4.31 -28.83 10.53
N THR A 128 4.35 -27.95 9.52
CA THR A 128 5.51 -27.11 9.27
C THR A 128 5.39 -25.76 9.98
N PRO A 129 6.46 -25.29 10.68
CA PRO A 129 6.52 -23.92 11.20
C PRO A 129 6.97 -22.90 10.12
N ASN A 130 7.43 -23.38 8.97
CA ASN A 130 8.07 -22.56 7.94
C ASN A 130 7.03 -22.00 6.98
N TRP A 131 6.43 -20.91 7.39
CA TRP A 131 5.51 -20.13 6.57
C TRP A 131 5.98 -18.69 6.48
N CYS A 132 6.01 -18.14 5.29
CA CYS A 132 6.36 -16.75 5.09
C CYS A 132 5.48 -16.07 4.04
N GLU A 133 5.29 -14.79 4.25
CA GLU A 133 4.68 -13.88 3.30
C GLU A 133 5.63 -12.68 3.19
N PRO A 134 6.21 -12.43 1.99
CA PRO A 134 7.22 -11.36 1.82
C PRO A 134 6.75 -9.98 2.27
N GLY A 135 5.45 -9.73 2.20
CA GLY A 135 4.85 -8.49 2.67
C GLY A 135 5.06 -8.20 4.15
N PHE A 136 5.28 -9.22 4.97
CA PHE A 136 5.62 -9.06 6.39
C PHE A 136 6.98 -8.39 6.60
N ALA A 137 7.93 -8.63 5.70
CA ALA A 137 9.28 -8.12 5.84
C ALA A 137 9.51 -6.78 5.13
N GLN A 138 8.84 -6.55 4.00
CA GLN A 138 9.20 -5.46 3.08
C GLN A 138 8.03 -4.77 2.39
N CYS A 139 6.80 -4.88 2.92
CA CYS A 139 5.65 -4.20 2.36
C CYS A 139 4.81 -3.61 3.50
N PHE A 140 3.60 -4.05 3.67
CA PHE A 140 2.63 -3.45 4.57
C PHE A 140 2.92 -3.62 6.07
N HIS A 141 3.60 -4.68 6.48
CA HIS A 141 3.88 -4.94 7.90
C HIS A 141 4.83 -3.94 8.57
N PRO A 142 5.92 -3.46 7.94
CA PRO A 142 6.70 -2.36 8.51
C PRO A 142 5.86 -1.13 8.83
N ARG A 143 4.91 -0.78 7.96
CA ARG A 143 3.94 0.29 8.22
C ARG A 143 3.08 -0.03 9.44
N ILE A 144 2.38 -1.18 9.44
CA ILE A 144 1.49 -1.58 10.54
C ILE A 144 2.25 -1.57 11.86
N ASN A 145 3.37 -2.27 11.95
CA ASN A 145 4.11 -2.41 13.20
C ASN A 145 4.60 -1.06 13.71
N THR A 146 5.11 -0.21 12.82
CA THR A 146 5.63 1.10 13.22
C THR A 146 4.52 2.05 13.65
N THR A 147 3.38 2.05 12.96
CA THR A 147 2.26 2.93 13.31
C THR A 147 1.55 2.46 14.58
N ILE A 148 1.41 1.16 14.81
CA ILE A 148 0.93 0.63 16.09
C ILE A 148 1.85 1.04 17.25
N LEU A 149 3.17 0.98 17.06
CA LEU A 149 4.14 1.44 18.07
C LEU A 149 4.13 2.97 18.28
N THR A 150 3.66 3.74 17.30
CA THR A 150 3.66 5.20 17.37
C THR A 150 2.30 5.74 17.82
N PHE A 151 1.20 5.20 17.32
CA PHE A 151 -0.16 5.70 17.52
C PHE A 151 -1.08 4.72 18.29
N GLY A 152 -0.63 3.49 18.54
CA GLY A 152 -1.47 2.43 19.12
C GLY A 152 -2.32 1.69 18.08
N ASP A 153 -2.46 2.21 16.87
CA ASP A 153 -3.23 1.61 15.77
C ASP A 153 -2.66 2.03 14.41
N LEU A 154 -3.25 1.50 13.34
CA LEU A 154 -2.96 1.88 11.97
C LEU A 154 -3.81 3.10 11.58
N PRO A 155 -3.23 4.30 11.43
CA PRO A 155 -3.96 5.45 10.95
C PRO A 155 -4.36 5.24 9.48
N VAL A 156 -5.60 5.59 9.16
CA VAL A 156 -6.16 5.52 7.82
C VAL A 156 -6.71 6.89 7.45
N ASN A 157 -6.31 7.39 6.29
CA ASN A 157 -6.85 8.66 5.79
C ASN A 157 -8.36 8.55 5.59
N ASP A 158 -9.10 9.51 6.13
CA ASP A 158 -10.54 9.56 5.99
C ASP A 158 -10.95 10.33 4.74
N PHE A 159 -11.45 9.57 3.76
CA PHE A 159 -11.99 10.12 2.52
C PHE A 159 -13.51 10.20 2.51
N THR A 160 -14.19 9.79 3.57
CA THR A 160 -15.63 9.55 3.58
C THR A 160 -16.42 10.39 4.58
N SER A 161 -15.82 10.91 5.65
CA SER A 161 -16.48 11.69 6.68
C SER A 161 -16.99 13.07 6.22
N GLY A 162 -16.53 13.54 5.06
CA GLY A 162 -16.83 14.86 4.56
C GLY A 162 -15.81 15.94 4.94
N THR A 163 -14.88 15.67 5.82
CA THR A 163 -13.73 16.54 6.08
C THR A 163 -12.85 16.59 4.85
N LYS A 164 -12.55 17.79 4.38
CA LYS A 164 -11.68 17.98 3.22
C LYS A 164 -10.32 18.47 3.67
N PRO A 165 -9.23 17.80 3.27
CA PRO A 165 -7.90 18.29 3.57
C PRO A 165 -7.64 19.60 2.82
N GLU A 166 -6.99 20.54 3.49
CA GLU A 166 -6.48 21.77 2.89
C GLU A 166 -5.03 21.61 2.40
N CYS A 167 -4.33 20.60 2.91
CA CYS A 167 -3.03 20.16 2.40
C CYS A 167 -2.97 18.64 2.29
N ILE A 168 -2.39 18.14 1.19
CA ILE A 168 -2.13 16.71 0.98
C ILE A 168 -0.66 16.51 0.65
N VAL A 169 0.00 15.63 1.40
CA VAL A 169 1.35 15.17 1.10
C VAL A 169 1.29 13.78 0.46
N TYR A 170 1.76 13.63 -0.77
CA TYR A 170 1.97 12.34 -1.43
C TYR A 170 3.44 11.97 -1.35
N TRP A 171 3.78 11.00 -0.51
CA TRP A 171 5.17 10.61 -0.26
C TRP A 171 5.46 9.22 -0.81
N GLY A 172 6.27 9.15 -1.88
CA GLY A 172 6.55 7.88 -2.58
C GLY A 172 5.29 7.16 -3.04
N HIS A 173 4.23 7.92 -3.31
CA HIS A 173 2.89 7.44 -3.62
C HIS A 173 2.36 8.06 -4.91
N ASN A 174 1.89 7.21 -5.84
CA ASN A 174 1.34 7.66 -7.12
C ASN A 174 0.00 6.97 -7.41
N PRO A 175 -1.05 7.25 -6.61
CA PRO A 175 -2.33 6.53 -6.66
C PRO A 175 -3.09 6.74 -7.98
N MET A 176 -2.72 7.74 -8.76
CA MET A 176 -3.33 7.98 -10.07
C MET A 176 -2.93 6.94 -11.12
N ASN A 177 -1.75 6.30 -10.97
CA ASN A 177 -1.19 5.37 -11.95
C ASN A 177 -0.91 3.98 -11.39
N SER A 178 -0.50 3.87 -10.11
CA SER A 178 -0.29 2.59 -9.44
C SER A 178 -1.53 2.16 -8.68
N GLY A 179 -1.67 0.86 -8.44
CA GLY A 179 -2.78 0.34 -7.63
C GLY A 179 -2.70 0.90 -6.22
N PRO A 180 -3.77 1.50 -5.71
CA PRO A 180 -3.79 2.06 -4.37
C PRO A 180 -3.86 0.97 -3.30
N ASP A 181 -3.30 1.28 -2.15
CA ASP A 181 -3.39 0.48 -0.95
C ASP A 181 -4.49 1.03 -0.03
N GLY A 182 -5.75 0.82 -0.39
CA GLY A 182 -6.90 1.19 0.42
C GLY A 182 -7.75 2.33 -0.12
N GLU A 183 -7.16 3.26 -0.85
CA GLU A 183 -7.90 4.31 -1.56
C GLU A 183 -7.93 4.05 -3.05
N THR A 184 -9.01 4.47 -3.69
CA THR A 184 -9.11 4.41 -5.15
C THR A 184 -8.62 5.71 -5.77
N ARG A 185 -8.14 5.67 -7.03
CA ARG A 185 -7.86 6.88 -7.81
C ARG A 185 -9.03 7.87 -7.85
N PHE A 186 -10.25 7.37 -7.64
CA PHE A 186 -11.46 8.18 -7.65
C PHE A 186 -11.59 9.01 -6.39
N VAL A 187 -11.25 8.44 -5.24
CA VAL A 187 -11.22 9.13 -3.96
C VAL A 187 -10.14 10.22 -4.00
N VAL A 188 -8.95 9.90 -4.48
CA VAL A 188 -7.86 10.86 -4.66
C VAL A 188 -8.28 12.02 -5.58
N ARG A 189 -8.93 11.74 -6.71
CA ARG A 189 -9.44 12.78 -7.60
C ARG A 189 -10.50 13.65 -6.94
N ASP A 190 -11.39 13.06 -6.16
CA ASP A 190 -12.43 13.79 -5.43
C ASP A 190 -11.81 14.71 -4.36
N SER A 191 -10.74 14.27 -3.68
CA SER A 191 -9.98 15.08 -2.73
C SER A 191 -9.26 16.24 -3.41
N LEU A 192 -8.64 15.99 -4.56
CA LEU A 192 -7.95 17.03 -5.35
C LEU A 192 -8.92 18.06 -5.98
N ALA A 193 -10.19 17.68 -6.19
CA ALA A 193 -11.19 18.62 -6.71
C ALA A 193 -11.45 19.82 -5.79
N GLY A 194 -11.18 19.68 -4.49
CA GLY A 194 -11.20 20.78 -3.52
C GLY A 194 -10.03 21.76 -3.65
N LYS A 195 -9.06 21.48 -4.53
CA LYS A 195 -7.85 22.26 -4.75
C LYS A 195 -7.03 22.48 -3.47
N PRO A 196 -6.77 21.41 -2.67
CA PRO A 196 -5.89 21.53 -1.53
C PRO A 196 -4.47 21.91 -1.98
N LYS A 197 -3.67 22.46 -1.06
CA LYS A 197 -2.24 22.54 -1.26
C LYS A 197 -1.66 21.14 -1.40
N THR A 198 -0.68 20.98 -2.29
CA THR A 198 -0.11 19.65 -2.54
C THR A 198 1.41 19.67 -2.43
N ILE A 199 1.93 18.72 -1.66
CA ILE A 199 3.37 18.44 -1.57
C ILE A 199 3.58 17.02 -2.13
N VAL A 200 4.47 16.87 -3.10
CA VAL A 200 4.78 15.56 -3.68
C VAL A 200 6.27 15.26 -3.46
N VAL A 201 6.54 14.15 -2.78
CA VAL A 201 7.88 13.61 -2.58
C VAL A 201 8.02 12.37 -3.46
N ASP A 202 8.66 12.50 -4.60
CA ASP A 202 8.83 11.42 -5.58
C ASP A 202 10.07 11.70 -6.44
N PRO A 203 10.96 10.72 -6.67
CA PRO A 203 12.10 10.90 -7.56
C PRO A 203 11.70 11.17 -9.01
N ARG A 204 10.50 10.74 -9.40
CA ARG A 204 9.95 10.92 -10.75
C ARG A 204 9.02 12.13 -10.80
N ARG A 205 9.07 12.84 -11.91
CA ARG A 205 8.11 13.91 -12.18
C ARG A 205 6.78 13.33 -12.65
N THR A 206 6.03 12.73 -11.71
CA THR A 206 4.70 12.14 -11.96
C THR A 206 3.68 13.22 -12.34
N GLU A 207 2.47 12.81 -12.73
CA GLU A 207 1.38 13.75 -13.00
C GLU A 207 1.03 14.58 -11.75
N LEU A 208 1.02 13.95 -10.57
CA LEU A 208 0.85 14.66 -9.31
C LEU A 208 1.98 15.66 -9.08
N ALA A 209 3.24 15.26 -9.28
CA ALA A 209 4.40 16.15 -9.11
C ALA A 209 4.42 17.33 -10.08
N LYS A 210 3.90 17.17 -11.30
CA LYS A 210 3.80 18.27 -12.27
C LYS A 210 2.85 19.38 -11.83
N ASN A 211 1.82 19.01 -11.08
CA ASN A 211 0.75 19.90 -10.67
C ASN A 211 0.82 20.30 -9.18
N ALA A 212 1.84 19.84 -8.46
CA ALA A 212 2.03 20.11 -7.05
C ALA A 212 2.45 21.56 -6.77
N ASP A 213 2.02 22.13 -5.63
CA ASP A 213 2.54 23.39 -5.13
C ASP A 213 4.05 23.26 -4.80
N LEU A 214 4.44 22.09 -4.24
CA LEU A 214 5.85 21.76 -3.98
C LEU A 214 6.15 20.34 -4.45
N TRP A 215 7.19 20.19 -5.28
CA TRP A 215 7.75 18.91 -5.64
C TRP A 215 9.16 18.77 -5.09
N LEU A 216 9.36 17.76 -4.24
CA LEU A 216 10.62 17.36 -3.66
C LEU A 216 11.15 16.14 -4.42
N GLN A 217 12.12 16.37 -5.32
CA GLN A 217 12.74 15.30 -6.11
C GLN A 217 13.78 14.57 -5.24
N LEU A 218 13.32 13.61 -4.47
CA LEU A 218 14.11 12.90 -3.49
C LEU A 218 15.03 11.86 -4.14
N ARG A 219 16.26 11.75 -3.67
CA ARG A 219 17.11 10.59 -3.92
C ARG A 219 16.47 9.36 -3.28
N PRO A 220 16.21 8.26 -4.03
CA PRO A 220 15.62 7.05 -3.47
C PRO A 220 16.38 6.51 -2.25
N GLY A 221 15.66 6.12 -1.19
CA GLY A 221 16.22 5.56 0.03
C GLY A 221 16.78 6.58 1.02
N THR A 222 16.42 7.87 0.90
CA THR A 222 16.83 8.93 1.83
C THR A 222 15.63 9.65 2.47
N ASP A 223 14.52 8.97 2.52
CA ASP A 223 13.23 9.47 3.03
C ASP A 223 13.31 9.84 4.52
N ASP A 224 14.06 9.06 5.31
CA ASP A 224 14.33 9.32 6.71
C ASP A 224 15.09 10.64 6.93
N ALA A 225 16.09 10.93 6.10
CA ALA A 225 16.83 12.19 6.18
C ALA A 225 15.94 13.40 5.88
N LEU A 226 15.05 13.29 4.87
CA LEU A 226 14.07 14.32 4.56
C LEU A 226 13.09 14.53 5.70
N ALA A 227 12.52 13.44 6.25
CA ALA A 227 11.57 13.51 7.35
C ALA A 227 12.19 14.14 8.61
N LEU A 228 13.42 13.75 8.97
CA LEU A 228 14.15 14.32 10.09
C LEU A 228 14.40 15.81 9.93
N ALA A 229 14.74 16.27 8.71
CA ALA A 229 14.95 17.70 8.44
C ALA A 229 13.63 18.50 8.46
N MET A 230 12.52 17.90 8.05
CA MET A 230 11.20 18.53 8.21
C MET A 230 10.81 18.61 9.68
N LEU A 231 11.03 17.55 10.48
CA LEU A 231 10.82 17.56 11.94
C LEU A 231 11.68 18.62 12.62
N HIS A 232 12.97 18.72 12.26
CA HIS A 232 13.86 19.79 12.73
C HIS A 232 13.26 21.17 12.48
N THR A 233 12.84 21.45 11.24
CA THR A 233 12.24 22.75 10.90
C THR A 233 10.96 23.04 11.70
N ILE A 234 10.06 22.05 11.82
CA ILE A 234 8.81 22.21 12.58
C ILE A 234 9.09 22.54 14.06
N ILE A 235 10.06 21.88 14.65
CA ILE A 235 10.40 22.09 16.07
C ILE A 235 11.14 23.40 16.30
N GLU A 236 12.19 23.67 15.53
CA GLU A 236 13.01 24.89 15.69
C GLU A 236 12.19 26.16 15.43
N GLU A 237 11.30 26.14 14.45
CA GLU A 237 10.43 27.27 14.12
C GLU A 237 9.12 27.28 14.93
N LYS A 238 8.94 26.33 15.88
CA LYS A 238 7.76 26.22 16.74
C LYS A 238 6.44 26.12 15.97
N LEU A 239 6.45 25.38 14.85
CA LEU A 239 5.28 25.17 14.00
C LEU A 239 4.41 23.99 14.44
N TYR A 240 4.80 23.28 15.50
CA TYR A 240 4.04 22.17 16.05
C TYR A 240 2.81 22.65 16.84
N ASP A 241 1.83 21.79 16.98
CA ASP A 241 0.64 22.04 17.81
C ASP A 241 0.99 21.81 19.29
N ALA A 242 1.30 22.88 20.00
CA ALA A 242 1.78 22.79 21.38
C ALA A 242 0.75 22.17 22.33
N ALA A 243 -0.54 22.45 22.11
CA ALA A 243 -1.61 21.88 22.94
C ALA A 243 -1.73 20.38 22.68
N PHE A 244 -1.80 19.96 21.42
CA PHE A 244 -1.86 18.56 21.05
C PHE A 244 -0.61 17.79 21.53
N VAL A 245 0.57 18.34 21.32
CA VAL A 245 1.84 17.71 21.74
C VAL A 245 1.87 17.52 23.25
N SER A 246 1.46 18.52 24.02
CA SER A 246 1.45 18.44 25.50
C SER A 246 0.45 17.42 26.04
N GLU A 247 -0.73 17.32 25.41
CA GLU A 247 -1.83 16.49 25.91
C GLU A 247 -1.76 15.04 25.40
N TRP A 248 -1.37 14.85 24.14
CA TRP A 248 -1.54 13.57 23.43
C TRP A 248 -0.24 12.86 23.04
N THR A 249 0.93 13.49 23.28
CA THR A 249 2.20 12.86 22.89
C THR A 249 3.13 12.58 24.07
N HIS A 250 4.06 11.66 23.87
CA HIS A 250 5.10 11.35 24.82
C HIS A 250 6.49 11.41 24.16
N GLY A 251 7.48 11.97 24.86
CA GLY A 251 8.88 11.98 24.40
C GLY A 251 9.23 13.14 23.49
N PHE A 252 8.46 14.23 23.45
CA PHE A 252 8.71 15.40 22.64
C PHE A 252 10.10 16.02 22.89
N GLU A 253 10.53 16.17 24.14
CA GLU A 253 11.82 16.75 24.49
C GLU A 253 12.99 15.91 23.94
N ALA A 254 12.86 14.58 24.03
CA ALA A 254 13.88 13.68 23.49
C ALA A 254 13.95 13.75 21.95
N LEU A 255 12.79 13.89 21.28
CA LEU A 255 12.73 14.11 19.86
C LEU A 255 13.34 15.47 19.47
N ALA A 256 12.98 16.54 20.17
CA ALA A 256 13.48 17.89 19.94
C ALA A 256 15.01 17.95 20.06
N GLU A 257 15.57 17.33 21.10
CA GLU A 257 17.03 17.23 21.25
C GLU A 257 17.66 16.40 20.12
N ARG A 258 17.03 15.28 19.75
CA ARG A 258 17.54 14.38 18.73
C ARG A 258 17.63 15.04 17.35
N VAL A 259 16.64 15.84 16.97
CA VAL A 259 16.56 16.41 15.61
C VAL A 259 17.40 17.67 15.42
N LYS A 260 17.96 18.28 16.45
CA LYS A 260 18.81 19.49 16.34
C LYS A 260 19.92 19.37 15.31
N ARG A 261 20.53 18.19 15.17
CA ARG A 261 21.63 17.94 14.24
C ARG A 261 21.19 17.65 12.80
N TYR A 262 19.90 17.51 12.54
CA TYR A 262 19.36 17.11 11.25
C TYR A 262 18.75 18.29 10.51
N SER A 263 19.52 19.39 10.38
CA SER A 263 19.02 20.59 9.68
C SER A 263 18.75 20.33 8.19
N PRO A 264 17.93 21.16 7.53
CA PRO A 264 17.76 21.08 6.08
C PRO A 264 19.07 21.16 5.29
N GLU A 265 20.10 21.89 5.78
CA GLU A 265 21.42 21.96 5.17
C GLU A 265 22.16 20.61 5.28
N TRP A 266 22.02 19.90 6.41
CA TRP A 266 22.55 18.57 6.57
C TRP A 266 21.86 17.59 5.59
N ALA A 267 20.55 17.69 5.42
CA ALA A 267 19.76 16.77 4.59
C ALA A 267 19.93 17.02 3.09
N ALA A 268 20.15 18.27 2.67
CA ALA A 268 20.18 18.63 1.24
C ALA A 268 21.18 17.81 0.40
N PRO A 269 22.45 17.62 0.78
CA PRO A 269 23.38 16.80 0.00
C PRO A 269 23.03 15.30 0.03
N ILE A 270 22.32 14.82 1.05
CA ILE A 270 21.91 13.43 1.20
C ILE A 270 20.72 13.14 0.30
N THR A 271 19.72 14.02 0.37
CA THR A 271 18.41 13.82 -0.26
C THR A 271 18.32 14.36 -1.68
N TRP A 272 19.28 15.18 -2.12
CA TRP A 272 19.25 15.98 -3.36
C TRP A 272 18.15 17.05 -3.40
N VAL A 273 17.44 17.26 -2.30
CA VAL A 273 16.42 18.30 -2.18
C VAL A 273 17.06 19.54 -1.59
N PRO A 274 16.96 20.70 -2.24
CA PRO A 274 17.50 21.95 -1.70
C PRO A 274 16.92 22.27 -0.31
N ALA A 275 17.76 22.74 0.62
CA ALA A 275 17.38 23.04 2.00
C ALA A 275 16.15 23.95 2.08
N GLU A 276 16.07 24.98 1.23
CA GLU A 276 14.92 25.89 1.19
C GLU A 276 13.62 25.20 0.78
N LYS A 277 13.68 24.19 -0.09
CA LYS A 277 12.49 23.40 -0.43
C LYS A 277 12.06 22.52 0.73
N ILE A 278 12.99 21.96 1.50
CA ILE A 278 12.69 21.18 2.72
C ILE A 278 11.97 22.06 3.73
N ARG A 279 12.48 23.28 4.00
CA ARG A 279 11.83 24.25 4.88
C ARG A 279 10.44 24.64 4.38
N ALA A 280 10.33 24.96 3.10
CA ALA A 280 9.06 25.34 2.50
C ALA A 280 8.01 24.23 2.65
N ALA A 281 8.39 22.97 2.46
CA ALA A 281 7.50 21.83 2.63
C ALA A 281 7.09 21.67 4.10
N ALA A 282 8.01 21.74 5.05
CA ALA A 282 7.73 21.66 6.48
C ALA A 282 6.77 22.77 6.94
N ARG A 283 7.03 24.02 6.52
CA ARG A 283 6.18 25.18 6.83
C ARG A 283 4.79 25.06 6.21
N LEU A 284 4.72 24.69 4.93
CA LEU A 284 3.43 24.53 4.24
C LEU A 284 2.58 23.45 4.90
N TYR A 285 3.19 22.28 5.21
CA TYR A 285 2.50 21.18 5.87
C TYR A 285 1.99 21.55 7.28
N ALA A 286 2.84 22.18 8.09
CA ALA A 286 2.49 22.50 9.46
C ALA A 286 1.49 23.66 9.60
N ALA A 287 1.54 24.64 8.69
CA ALA A 287 0.68 25.82 8.72
C ALA A 287 -0.71 25.59 8.11
N THR A 288 -0.90 24.56 7.29
CA THR A 288 -2.17 24.29 6.61
C THR A 288 -2.91 23.16 7.33
N LYS A 289 -4.13 23.41 7.77
CA LYS A 289 -4.94 22.42 8.52
C LYS A 289 -6.38 22.39 8.02
N PRO A 290 -7.01 21.20 7.94
CA PRO A 290 -6.42 19.87 8.18
C PRO A 290 -5.46 19.45 7.07
N SER A 291 -4.37 18.79 7.45
CA SER A 291 -3.41 18.21 6.52
C SER A 291 -3.50 16.69 6.52
N MET A 292 -3.35 16.10 5.36
CA MET A 292 -3.34 14.64 5.17
C MET A 292 -1.98 14.20 4.61
N MET A 293 -1.48 13.07 5.09
CA MET A 293 -0.24 12.49 4.59
C MET A 293 -0.49 11.07 4.08
N GLU A 294 -0.20 10.87 2.80
CA GLU A 294 -0.27 9.57 2.15
C GLU A 294 1.12 9.13 1.72
N TRP A 295 1.53 7.94 2.12
CA TRP A 295 2.78 7.36 1.64
C TRP A 295 2.55 5.99 1.00
N GLY A 296 3.32 5.71 -0.04
CA GLY A 296 3.26 4.45 -0.77
C GLY A 296 4.27 3.42 -0.26
N CYS A 297 4.15 2.19 -0.78
CA CYS A 297 5.05 1.08 -0.45
C CYS A 297 6.53 1.37 -0.73
N ALA A 298 6.86 2.39 -1.53
CA ALA A 298 8.26 2.79 -1.76
C ALA A 298 9.01 3.09 -0.46
N ILE A 299 8.33 3.64 0.55
CA ILE A 299 8.89 3.93 1.88
C ILE A 299 9.24 2.65 2.62
N GLU A 300 8.46 1.60 2.41
CA GLU A 300 8.57 0.33 3.13
C GLU A 300 9.60 -0.61 2.52
N HIS A 301 10.06 -0.32 1.29
CA HIS A 301 11.03 -1.12 0.56
C HIS A 301 12.49 -0.65 0.74
N THR A 302 12.76 0.10 1.79
CA THR A 302 14.11 0.59 2.12
C THR A 302 14.73 -0.20 3.27
N PRO A 303 16.08 -0.29 3.36
CA PRO A 303 16.74 -1.03 4.44
C PRO A 303 16.42 -0.49 5.85
N ASN A 304 16.10 0.79 5.98
CA ASN A 304 15.83 1.46 7.26
C ASN A 304 14.33 1.76 7.47
N THR A 305 13.47 0.92 6.92
CA THR A 305 12.04 1.20 6.77
C THR A 305 11.33 1.53 8.08
N ILE A 306 11.61 0.80 9.17
CA ILE A 306 10.97 1.05 10.48
C ILE A 306 11.24 2.48 10.98
N GLN A 307 12.49 2.94 10.89
CA GLN A 307 12.84 4.28 11.33
C GLN A 307 12.32 5.34 10.35
N THR A 308 12.31 5.04 9.06
CA THR A 308 11.76 5.92 8.02
C THR A 308 10.25 6.16 8.24
N VAL A 309 9.47 5.09 8.36
CA VAL A 309 8.03 5.19 8.65
C VAL A 309 7.78 5.91 9.97
N ARG A 310 8.61 5.64 11.00
CA ARG A 310 8.50 6.31 12.30
C ARG A 310 8.74 7.81 12.19
N ALA A 311 9.80 8.22 11.47
CA ALA A 311 10.11 9.64 11.26
C ALA A 311 8.98 10.37 10.50
N ILE A 312 8.44 9.75 9.46
CA ILE A 312 7.30 10.29 8.71
C ILE A 312 6.06 10.38 9.61
N SER A 313 5.78 9.35 10.41
CA SER A 313 4.62 9.32 11.33
C SER A 313 4.68 10.39 12.42
N MET A 314 5.87 10.87 12.78
CA MET A 314 6.01 11.97 13.76
C MET A 314 5.56 13.33 13.20
N LEU A 315 5.52 13.51 11.86
CA LEU A 315 5.06 14.77 11.26
C LEU A 315 3.58 15.06 11.57
N PRO A 316 2.62 14.15 11.32
CA PRO A 316 1.24 14.36 11.74
C PRO A 316 1.09 14.43 13.26
N ALA A 317 1.85 13.62 14.02
CA ALA A 317 1.79 13.66 15.48
C ALA A 317 2.19 15.02 16.07
N LEU A 318 3.21 15.69 15.51
CA LEU A 318 3.59 17.03 15.97
C LEU A 318 2.60 18.11 15.57
N THR A 319 1.90 17.94 14.47
CA THR A 319 1.02 18.98 13.93
C THR A 319 -0.47 18.76 14.26
N GLY A 320 -0.80 17.69 15.00
CA GLY A 320 -2.19 17.37 15.36
C GLY A 320 -3.05 16.97 14.15
N ASN A 321 -2.43 16.38 13.12
CA ASN A 321 -3.10 15.86 11.93
C ASN A 321 -3.18 14.31 11.99
N VAL A 322 -3.69 13.77 13.09
CA VAL A 322 -3.81 12.33 13.37
C VAL A 322 -5.24 11.87 13.22
#